data_e88307ea5d8dfdf54b0fbe8995b79130
#
_entry.id   e88307ea5d8dfdf54b0fbe8995b79130
#
_cell.length_a   1.000
_cell.length_b   1.000
_cell.length_c   1.000
_cell.angle_alpha   90.00
_cell.angle_beta   90.00
_cell.angle_gamma   90.00
#
_symmetry.space_group_name_H-M   'P 1'
#
loop_
_entity.id
_entity.type
_entity.pdbx_description
1 polymer ?
#
loop_
_entity_poly.entity_id
_entity_poly.type
_entity_poly.pdbx_seq_one_letter_code
_entity_poly.pdbx_strand_id
1 'polypeptide(L)'
;MASALDDRVPHIERLVDAIDLPIGRWDAGARLLFCNDPYIAWAGRPREQLLGHTLETLYGAAAWAAAKPAFEAAFAGRTITYQRQLQHGRFDGRWARMQVFPDTAPNGTVEAVFTIAFDIHDDVIAQEALHAARQRLDHFAENIPYPLTYVDRDFTLRFVNKAYTEATRETAENLIGRHIGMVRGAKRWAEHEPYFQRALQGKTGQYTRLVNSLPQGPRWMRTSYVPDFDAAGEVIGLYTVTIDVHELTMTQEKLKRHAEHDALTDVLSRRTMMDRVEAALVDAVHTPVALFFVDLDGFKTVNDRLGHREGDALLVAVGTALQMSVRAEDAVGRFGGDEFLVLATVRDPAGAHALALHMLAAVRAVTATGQVSDSLENVVSASIGYALAPSDAHHPLQLLQLADDAMYAAKRRGKNCAQHCGMLTIEADR
;
A
#
# COMPACT_ATOMS: atom_id res chain seq x y z
N MET A 1 21.05 21.43 81.10
CA MET A 1 20.21 20.96 79.99
C MET A 1 19.89 22.04 78.94
N ALA A 2 20.06 23.29 79.17
CA ALA A 2 19.86 24.40 78.20
C ALA A 2 20.96 24.48 77.09
N SER A 3 22.19 24.08 77.40
CA SER A 3 23.33 24.19 76.45
C SER A 3 23.31 23.17 75.30
N ALA A 4 22.66 22.03 75.49
CA ALA A 4 22.58 20.97 74.42
C ALA A 4 21.45 21.20 73.39
N LEU A 5 20.54 22.10 73.69
CA LEU A 5 19.48 22.54 72.77
C LEU A 5 19.97 23.64 71.79
N ASP A 6 20.82 24.48 72.25
CA ASP A 6 21.38 25.61 71.48
C ASP A 6 22.34 25.15 70.37
N ASP A 7 23.05 24.02 70.57
CA ASP A 7 23.94 23.41 69.57
C ASP A 7 23.22 22.62 68.47
N ARG A 8 21.93 22.24 68.66
CA ARG A 8 21.15 21.47 67.70
C ARG A 8 20.55 22.33 66.58
N VAL A 9 20.18 23.56 66.89
CA VAL A 9 19.51 24.46 65.92
C VAL A 9 20.38 24.74 64.69
N PRO A 10 21.66 25.07 64.81
CA PRO A 10 22.55 25.31 63.65
C PRO A 10 22.77 24.05 62.80
N HIS A 11 22.64 22.85 63.36
CA HIS A 11 22.80 21.60 62.63
C HIS A 11 21.56 21.26 61.83
N ILE A 12 20.36 21.54 62.36
CA ILE A 12 19.10 21.31 61.68
C ILE A 12 18.93 22.30 60.52
N GLU A 13 19.24 23.56 60.70
CA GLU A 13 19.20 24.55 59.63
C GLU A 13 20.14 24.19 58.47
N ARG A 14 21.40 23.80 58.74
CA ARG A 14 22.33 23.29 57.71
C ARG A 14 21.83 22.04 57.01
N LEU A 15 21.13 21.15 57.71
CA LEU A 15 20.52 19.97 57.09
C LEU A 15 19.39 20.35 56.14
N VAL A 16 18.54 21.31 56.54
CA VAL A 16 17.39 21.75 55.73
C VAL A 16 17.88 22.58 54.52
N ASP A 17 18.96 23.34 54.65
CA ASP A 17 19.60 24.07 53.55
C ASP A 17 20.28 23.10 52.55
N ALA A 18 20.77 21.94 53.02
CA ALA A 18 21.33 20.91 52.14
C ALA A 18 20.29 20.09 51.34
N ILE A 19 19.01 20.21 51.68
CA ILE A 19 17.92 19.59 50.91
C ILE A 19 17.66 20.48 49.68
N ASP A 20 17.92 19.97 48.52
CA ASP A 20 17.73 20.68 47.24
C ASP A 20 16.24 20.81 46.83
N LEU A 21 15.40 21.22 47.79
CA LEU A 21 13.97 21.47 47.60
C LEU A 21 13.58 22.77 48.33
N PRO A 22 12.78 23.64 47.74
CA PRO A 22 12.27 24.83 48.42
C PRO A 22 11.37 24.46 49.60
N ILE A 23 11.81 24.80 50.80
CA ILE A 23 11.07 24.56 52.04
C ILE A 23 10.74 25.88 52.70
N GLY A 24 9.47 26.09 53.05
CA GLY A 24 8.99 27.25 53.79
C GLY A 24 8.15 26.80 55.01
N ARG A 25 8.30 27.50 56.13
CA ARG A 25 7.50 27.34 57.36
C ARG A 25 6.63 28.60 57.54
N TRP A 26 5.33 28.42 57.77
CA TRP A 26 4.35 29.50 57.75
C TRP A 26 3.48 29.46 59.00
N ASP A 27 3.14 30.62 59.53
CA ASP A 27 2.20 30.73 60.65
C ASP A 27 0.72 30.64 60.19
N ALA A 28 -0.21 30.70 61.18
CA ALA A 28 -1.65 30.66 60.94
C ALA A 28 -2.19 31.83 60.07
N GLY A 29 -1.46 32.93 59.99
CA GLY A 29 -1.75 34.06 59.10
C GLY A 29 -1.06 33.93 57.74
N ALA A 30 -0.51 32.76 57.41
CA ALA A 30 0.26 32.50 56.23
C ALA A 30 1.47 33.44 56.05
N ARG A 31 2.10 33.85 57.19
CA ARG A 31 3.37 34.60 57.17
C ARG A 31 4.53 33.65 57.17
N LEU A 32 5.53 33.89 56.32
CA LEU A 32 6.73 33.07 56.26
C LEU A 32 7.60 33.27 57.49
N LEU A 33 7.77 32.21 58.28
CA LEU A 33 8.59 32.21 59.48
C LEU A 33 10.04 31.75 59.24
N PHE A 34 10.17 30.82 58.28
CA PHE A 34 11.47 30.25 57.88
C PHE A 34 11.44 29.86 56.41
N CYS A 35 12.57 29.97 55.75
CA CYS A 35 12.80 29.39 54.44
C CYS A 35 14.27 28.95 54.30
N ASN A 36 14.49 27.85 53.57
CA ASN A 36 15.84 27.39 53.29
C ASN A 36 16.45 28.10 52.07
N ASP A 37 17.73 27.86 51.78
CA ASP A 37 18.42 28.48 50.65
C ASP A 37 17.83 28.11 49.27
N PRO A 38 17.42 26.86 49.00
CA PRO A 38 16.66 26.55 47.79
C PRO A 38 15.35 27.33 47.65
N TYR A 39 14.67 27.67 48.74
CA TYR A 39 13.49 28.52 48.69
C TYR A 39 13.82 29.95 48.26
N ILE A 40 14.93 30.50 48.78
CA ILE A 40 15.43 31.84 48.39
C ILE A 40 15.73 31.84 46.88
N ALA A 41 16.42 30.81 46.37
CA ALA A 41 16.71 30.63 44.95
C ALA A 41 15.42 30.50 44.12
N TRP A 42 14.44 29.75 44.63
CA TRP A 42 13.12 29.59 44.02
C TRP A 42 12.34 30.91 43.95
N ALA A 43 12.28 31.64 45.07
CA ALA A 43 11.56 32.92 45.16
C ALA A 43 12.22 34.05 44.36
N GLY A 44 13.54 33.95 44.11
CA GLY A 44 14.35 34.96 43.44
C GLY A 44 14.46 36.28 44.23
N ARG A 45 14.31 36.23 45.55
CA ARG A 45 14.34 37.37 46.49
C ARG A 45 15.19 37.05 47.69
N PRO A 46 15.93 37.99 48.26
CA PRO A 46 16.71 37.76 49.46
C PRO A 46 15.82 37.42 50.66
N ARG A 47 16.33 36.68 51.62
CA ARG A 47 15.64 36.16 52.82
C ARG A 47 14.92 37.26 53.60
N GLU A 48 15.51 38.42 53.71
CA GLU A 48 14.99 39.59 54.45
C GLU A 48 13.72 40.16 53.83
N GLN A 49 13.53 39.96 52.51
CA GLN A 49 12.31 40.36 51.79
C GLN A 49 11.21 39.29 51.77
N LEU A 50 11.52 38.10 52.27
CA LEU A 50 10.61 36.97 52.33
C LEU A 50 10.01 36.80 53.72
N LEU A 51 10.86 36.82 54.75
CA LEU A 51 10.43 36.57 56.12
C LEU A 51 9.45 37.62 56.64
N GLY A 52 8.48 37.15 57.39
CA GLY A 52 7.41 37.98 58.00
C GLY A 52 6.32 38.47 57.06
N HIS A 53 6.48 38.23 55.75
CA HIS A 53 5.46 38.59 54.76
C HIS A 53 4.49 37.43 54.55
N THR A 54 3.21 37.80 54.21
CA THR A 54 2.19 36.79 53.90
C THR A 54 2.38 36.20 52.48
N LEU A 55 1.91 34.98 52.27
CA LEU A 55 1.92 34.34 50.97
C LEU A 55 1.26 35.21 49.90
N GLU A 56 0.14 35.88 50.28
CA GLU A 56 -0.56 36.80 49.40
C GLU A 56 0.28 38.01 49.01
N THR A 57 1.00 38.61 49.96
CA THR A 57 1.91 39.74 49.71
C THR A 57 3.10 39.33 48.85
N LEU A 58 3.61 38.12 49.03
CA LEU A 58 4.76 37.59 48.26
C LEU A 58 4.42 37.18 46.85
N TYR A 59 3.26 36.52 46.66
CA TYR A 59 2.92 35.82 45.42
C TYR A 59 1.54 36.22 44.82
N GLY A 60 0.83 37.16 45.47
CA GLY A 60 -0.46 37.68 44.99
C GLY A 60 -1.67 36.87 45.46
N ALA A 61 -2.84 37.53 45.32
CA ALA A 61 -4.12 36.97 45.78
C ALA A 61 -4.49 35.66 45.09
N ALA A 62 -4.17 35.47 43.81
CA ALA A 62 -4.45 34.23 43.08
C ALA A 62 -3.64 33.05 43.64
N ALA A 63 -2.35 33.28 43.99
CA ALA A 63 -1.50 32.25 44.59
C ALA A 63 -1.99 31.86 45.98
N TRP A 64 -2.44 32.85 46.79
CA TRP A 64 -3.04 32.61 48.07
C TRP A 64 -4.36 31.83 47.97
N ALA A 65 -5.27 32.25 47.08
CA ALA A 65 -6.53 31.56 46.88
C ALA A 65 -6.33 30.08 46.51
N ALA A 66 -5.35 29.76 45.70
CA ALA A 66 -5.01 28.38 45.35
C ALA A 66 -4.40 27.59 46.51
N ALA A 67 -3.60 28.24 47.39
CA ALA A 67 -2.89 27.57 48.50
C ALA A 67 -3.78 27.47 49.76
N LYS A 68 -4.71 28.41 49.97
CA LYS A 68 -5.53 28.54 51.19
C LYS A 68 -6.22 27.24 51.64
N PRO A 69 -6.91 26.46 50.77
CA PRO A 69 -7.52 25.22 51.22
C PRO A 69 -6.51 24.19 51.78
N ALA A 70 -5.29 24.16 51.18
CA ALA A 70 -4.24 23.25 51.64
C ALA A 70 -3.67 23.72 53.02
N PHE A 71 -3.52 25.02 53.24
CA PHE A 71 -3.12 25.58 54.52
C PHE A 71 -4.16 25.31 55.62
N GLU A 72 -5.45 25.55 55.37
CA GLU A 72 -6.54 25.26 56.30
C GLU A 72 -6.59 23.77 56.68
N ALA A 73 -6.41 22.89 55.69
CA ALA A 73 -6.37 21.46 55.94
C ALA A 73 -5.14 21.03 56.75
N ALA A 74 -3.96 21.66 56.50
CA ALA A 74 -2.72 21.38 57.24
C ALA A 74 -2.84 21.88 58.70
N PHE A 75 -3.42 23.04 58.92
CA PHE A 75 -3.71 23.52 60.29
C PHE A 75 -4.73 22.62 61.02
N ALA A 76 -5.60 21.89 60.28
CA ALA A 76 -6.45 20.84 60.82
C ALA A 76 -5.74 19.48 60.97
N GLY A 77 -4.41 19.40 60.86
CA GLY A 77 -3.59 18.21 61.06
C GLY A 77 -3.48 17.27 59.88
N ARG A 78 -3.86 17.70 58.68
CA ARG A 78 -3.84 16.86 57.46
C ARG A 78 -2.76 17.32 56.48
N THR A 79 -1.96 16.39 55.92
CA THR A 79 -1.04 16.67 54.85
C THR A 79 -1.78 16.75 53.53
N ILE A 80 -1.54 17.76 52.73
CA ILE A 80 -2.17 17.98 51.39
C ILE A 80 -1.07 18.09 50.34
N THR A 81 -1.33 17.44 49.23
CA THR A 81 -0.54 17.57 48.02
C THR A 81 -1.41 18.07 46.87
N TYR A 82 -0.94 19.09 46.16
CA TYR A 82 -1.65 19.61 44.98
C TYR A 82 -0.62 20.08 43.92
N GLN A 83 -1.07 20.20 42.70
CA GLN A 83 -0.25 20.71 41.61
C GLN A 83 -0.79 22.06 41.15
N ARG A 84 0.11 22.92 40.75
CA ARG A 84 -0.25 24.23 40.17
C ARG A 84 0.81 24.72 39.21
N GLN A 85 0.42 25.56 38.28
CA GLN A 85 1.34 26.37 37.52
C GLN A 85 1.75 27.62 38.33
N LEU A 86 3.04 27.87 38.42
CA LEU A 86 3.56 29.02 39.11
C LEU A 86 3.36 30.29 38.26
N GLN A 87 3.04 31.39 38.94
CA GLN A 87 2.76 32.66 38.24
C GLN A 87 3.74 33.78 38.65
N HIS A 88 4.85 33.39 39.32
CA HIS A 88 5.78 34.36 39.90
C HIS A 88 7.21 33.84 39.94
N GLY A 89 8.16 34.81 39.91
CA GLY A 89 9.55 34.53 40.12
C GLY A 89 10.29 33.87 38.95
N ARG A 90 11.41 33.24 39.23
CA ARG A 90 12.27 32.57 38.25
C ARG A 90 11.59 31.37 37.53
N PHE A 91 10.58 30.83 38.16
CA PHE A 91 9.84 29.64 37.71
C PHE A 91 8.44 29.98 37.17
N ASP A 92 8.21 31.24 36.75
CA ASP A 92 6.93 31.66 36.15
C ASP A 92 6.59 30.76 34.98
N GLY A 93 5.33 30.30 34.92
CA GLY A 93 4.86 29.38 33.91
C GLY A 93 5.21 27.89 34.14
N ARG A 94 6.09 27.56 35.10
CA ARG A 94 6.45 26.16 35.37
C ARG A 94 5.43 25.47 36.29
N TRP A 95 5.25 24.15 36.09
CA TRP A 95 4.42 23.33 36.95
C TRP A 95 5.17 22.94 38.21
N ALA A 96 4.53 23.10 39.37
CA ALA A 96 5.07 22.66 40.65
C ALA A 96 4.04 21.77 41.37
N ARG A 97 4.54 20.72 42.04
CA ARG A 97 3.79 19.93 43.00
C ARG A 97 4.15 20.49 44.39
N MET A 98 3.12 21.01 45.03
CA MET A 98 3.20 21.60 46.37
C MET A 98 2.75 20.55 47.38
N GLN A 99 3.51 20.37 48.44
CA GLN A 99 3.13 19.59 49.62
C GLN A 99 3.06 20.51 50.82
N VAL A 100 1.94 20.47 51.52
CA VAL A 100 1.72 21.25 52.73
C VAL A 100 1.40 20.28 53.88
N PHE A 101 2.15 20.36 54.94
CA PHE A 101 2.00 19.49 56.08
C PHE A 101 2.12 20.22 57.44
N PRO A 102 1.43 19.72 58.47
CA PRO A 102 1.43 20.39 59.78
C PRO A 102 2.76 20.30 60.48
N ASP A 103 3.16 21.40 61.17
CA ASP A 103 4.21 21.43 62.16
C ASP A 103 3.54 21.35 63.56
N THR A 104 3.64 20.16 64.14
CA THR A 104 2.89 19.82 65.37
C THR A 104 3.80 19.84 66.57
N ALA A 105 3.45 20.64 67.56
CA ALA A 105 4.09 20.67 68.85
C ALA A 105 3.91 19.35 69.66
N PRO A 106 4.76 19.11 70.65
CA PRO A 106 4.66 17.90 71.52
C PRO A 106 3.30 17.71 72.21
N ASN A 107 2.57 18.81 72.43
CA ASN A 107 1.21 18.77 73.02
C ASN A 107 0.09 18.46 72.02
N GLY A 108 0.46 18.20 70.73
CA GLY A 108 -0.51 17.85 69.68
C GLY A 108 -1.13 19.04 68.94
N THR A 109 -0.79 20.29 69.30
CA THR A 109 -1.29 21.49 68.62
C THR A 109 -0.45 21.78 67.36
N VAL A 110 -1.11 22.16 66.26
CA VAL A 110 -0.40 22.62 65.03
C VAL A 110 -0.03 24.10 65.21
N GLU A 111 1.25 24.38 65.30
CA GLU A 111 1.78 25.73 65.51
C GLU A 111 2.05 26.45 64.18
N ALA A 112 2.42 25.70 63.17
CA ALA A 112 2.77 26.23 61.84
C ALA A 112 2.51 25.15 60.77
N VAL A 113 2.73 25.48 59.52
CA VAL A 113 2.73 24.50 58.42
C VAL A 113 4.02 24.64 57.63
N PHE A 114 4.52 23.50 57.15
CA PHE A 114 5.59 23.44 56.20
C PHE A 114 5.05 23.30 54.76
N THR A 115 5.73 23.95 53.84
CA THR A 115 5.50 23.78 52.40
C THR A 115 6.79 23.28 51.76
N ILE A 116 6.65 22.28 50.87
CA ILE A 116 7.72 21.82 49.98
C ILE A 116 7.21 21.95 48.54
N ALA A 117 8.05 22.50 47.66
CA ALA A 117 7.77 22.59 46.25
C ALA A 117 8.69 21.66 45.46
N PHE A 118 8.10 20.90 44.56
CA PHE A 118 8.80 20.05 43.59
C PHE A 118 8.56 20.61 42.19
N ASP A 119 9.61 20.91 41.45
CA ASP A 119 9.47 21.22 40.03
C ASP A 119 9.13 19.96 39.28
N ILE A 120 7.99 19.95 38.64
CA ILE A 120 7.47 18.83 37.84
C ILE A 120 7.19 19.23 36.40
N HIS A 121 7.72 20.39 35.98
CA HIS A 121 7.40 20.97 34.68
C HIS A 121 7.78 20.05 33.54
N ASP A 122 9.01 19.55 33.55
CA ASP A 122 9.55 18.72 32.50
C ASP A 122 8.81 17.36 32.42
N ASP A 123 8.42 16.80 33.57
CA ASP A 123 7.59 15.58 33.65
C ASP A 123 6.19 15.81 33.04
N VAL A 124 5.53 16.92 33.40
CA VAL A 124 4.20 17.26 32.88
C VAL A 124 4.24 17.49 31.38
N ILE A 125 5.22 18.28 30.89
CA ILE A 125 5.36 18.55 29.45
C ILE A 125 5.70 17.26 28.68
N ALA A 126 6.57 16.41 29.20
CA ALA A 126 6.89 15.12 28.58
C ALA A 126 5.66 14.21 28.51
N GLN A 127 4.87 14.17 29.58
CA GLN A 127 3.64 13.37 29.65
C GLN A 127 2.57 13.90 28.67
N GLU A 128 2.38 15.22 28.59
CA GLU A 128 1.46 15.85 27.64
C GLU A 128 1.90 15.60 26.18
N ALA A 129 3.20 15.75 25.91
CA ALA A 129 3.75 15.49 24.58
C ALA A 129 3.55 14.03 24.15
N LEU A 130 3.79 13.07 25.07
CA LEU A 130 3.56 11.64 24.83
C LEU A 130 2.07 11.36 24.57
N HIS A 131 1.18 11.95 25.39
CA HIS A 131 -0.25 11.78 25.21
C HIS A 131 -0.73 12.36 23.86
N ALA A 132 -0.29 13.56 23.52
CA ALA A 132 -0.60 14.19 22.23
C ALA A 132 -0.05 13.39 21.03
N ALA A 133 1.15 12.84 21.14
CA ALA A 133 1.73 11.98 20.09
C ALA A 133 0.91 10.69 19.91
N ARG A 134 0.53 10.04 21.02
CA ARG A 134 -0.32 8.86 20.98
C ARG A 134 -1.69 9.15 20.35
N GLN A 135 -2.35 10.22 20.76
CA GLN A 135 -3.63 10.63 20.16
C GLN A 135 -3.53 10.90 18.66
N ARG A 136 -2.42 11.52 18.21
CA ARG A 136 -2.19 11.74 16.77
C ARG A 136 -2.05 10.44 15.99
N LEU A 137 -1.33 9.45 16.54
CA LEU A 137 -1.17 8.13 15.93
C LEU A 137 -2.49 7.36 15.87
N ASP A 138 -3.27 7.37 16.96
CA ASP A 138 -4.59 6.76 17.00
C ASP A 138 -5.52 7.40 15.97
N HIS A 139 -5.56 8.74 15.92
CA HIS A 139 -6.36 9.48 14.95
C HIS A 139 -5.91 9.23 13.50
N PHE A 140 -4.59 9.14 13.25
CA PHE A 140 -4.07 8.78 11.94
C PHE A 140 -4.52 7.38 11.52
N ALA A 141 -4.35 6.38 12.37
CA ALA A 141 -4.73 5.00 12.07
C ALA A 141 -6.24 4.85 11.82
N GLU A 142 -7.09 5.53 12.61
CA GLU A 142 -8.55 5.53 12.47
C GLU A 142 -9.02 6.20 11.15
N ASN A 143 -8.31 7.21 10.65
CA ASN A 143 -8.69 7.94 9.44
C ASN A 143 -8.07 7.40 8.15
N ILE A 144 -7.24 6.36 8.21
CA ILE A 144 -6.79 5.65 7.01
C ILE A 144 -8.03 5.02 6.33
N PRO A 145 -8.30 5.35 5.04
CA PRO A 145 -9.50 4.88 4.35
C PRO A 145 -9.41 3.42 3.91
N TYR A 146 -8.47 2.68 4.44
CA TYR A 146 -8.22 1.27 4.15
C TYR A 146 -8.35 0.42 5.40
N PRO A 147 -9.01 -0.75 5.34
CA PRO A 147 -9.05 -1.70 6.45
C PRO A 147 -7.65 -2.02 6.97
N LEU A 148 -7.39 -1.63 8.20
CA LEU A 148 -6.13 -1.84 8.92
C LEU A 148 -6.41 -2.67 10.17
N THR A 149 -5.60 -3.71 10.39
CA THR A 149 -5.65 -4.50 11.63
C THR A 149 -4.27 -4.76 12.18
N TYR A 150 -4.17 -4.93 13.48
CA TYR A 150 -3.01 -5.52 14.12
C TYR A 150 -3.43 -6.80 14.84
N VAL A 151 -2.69 -7.86 14.63
CA VAL A 151 -2.86 -9.14 15.33
C VAL A 151 -1.56 -9.55 16.02
N ASP A 152 -1.67 -10.18 17.17
CA ASP A 152 -0.53 -10.75 17.89
C ASP A 152 -0.07 -12.10 17.30
N ARG A 153 0.89 -12.74 17.96
CA ARG A 153 1.46 -14.03 17.53
C ARG A 153 0.44 -15.17 17.50
N ASP A 154 -0.63 -15.07 18.30
CA ASP A 154 -1.72 -16.06 18.37
C ASP A 154 -2.87 -15.72 17.42
N PHE A 155 -2.64 -14.79 16.47
CA PHE A 155 -3.63 -14.28 15.52
C PHE A 155 -4.87 -13.66 16.18
N THR A 156 -4.73 -13.15 17.40
CA THR A 156 -5.77 -12.41 18.10
C THR A 156 -5.75 -10.95 17.66
N LEU A 157 -6.89 -10.41 17.28
CA LEU A 157 -7.07 -9.01 16.94
C LEU A 157 -6.83 -8.12 18.16
N ARG A 158 -5.86 -7.22 18.06
CA ARG A 158 -5.51 -6.23 19.09
C ARG A 158 -5.84 -4.80 18.68
N PHE A 159 -5.96 -4.56 17.39
CA PHE A 159 -6.37 -3.28 16.84
C PHE A 159 -7.12 -3.49 15.52
N VAL A 160 -8.15 -2.68 15.30
CA VAL A 160 -8.86 -2.52 14.03
C VAL A 160 -9.23 -1.05 13.88
N ASN A 161 -9.11 -0.49 12.68
CA ASN A 161 -9.52 0.88 12.41
C ASN A 161 -10.99 0.95 11.93
N LYS A 162 -11.50 2.18 11.81
CA LYS A 162 -12.85 2.46 11.33
C LYS A 162 -13.15 1.78 9.98
N ALA A 163 -12.24 1.84 9.01
CA ALA A 163 -12.44 1.21 7.70
C ALA A 163 -12.60 -0.32 7.81
N TYR A 164 -11.93 -0.98 8.76
CA TYR A 164 -12.10 -2.41 9.00
C TYR A 164 -13.46 -2.73 9.62
N THR A 165 -13.92 -1.94 10.60
CA THR A 165 -15.24 -2.13 11.22
C THR A 165 -16.38 -1.90 10.22
N GLU A 166 -16.26 -0.91 9.35
CA GLU A 166 -17.19 -0.68 8.25
C GLU A 166 -17.22 -1.84 7.25
N ALA A 167 -16.05 -2.38 6.88
CA ALA A 167 -15.94 -3.50 5.95
C ALA A 167 -16.50 -4.82 6.51
N THR A 168 -16.37 -5.05 7.82
CA THR A 168 -16.88 -6.25 8.50
C THR A 168 -18.34 -6.09 8.99
N ARG A 169 -18.80 -4.84 9.11
CA ARG A 169 -20.09 -4.47 9.75
C ARG A 169 -20.18 -4.91 11.21
N GLU A 170 -19.06 -4.97 11.89
CA GLU A 170 -18.93 -5.28 13.30
C GLU A 170 -18.24 -4.13 14.04
N THR A 171 -18.53 -3.94 15.34
CA THR A 171 -17.87 -2.92 16.16
C THR A 171 -16.48 -3.38 16.60
N ALA A 172 -15.61 -2.44 16.94
CA ALA A 172 -14.27 -2.77 17.44
C ALA A 172 -14.31 -3.62 18.71
N GLU A 173 -15.26 -3.35 19.62
CA GLU A 173 -15.45 -4.09 20.86
C GLU A 173 -15.78 -5.57 20.59
N ASN A 174 -16.53 -5.86 19.53
CA ASN A 174 -16.88 -7.23 19.15
C ASN A 174 -15.74 -7.96 18.42
N LEU A 175 -14.78 -7.24 17.86
CA LEU A 175 -13.68 -7.78 17.06
C LEU A 175 -12.40 -8.00 17.88
N ILE A 176 -12.05 -7.03 18.72
CA ILE A 176 -10.83 -7.08 19.54
C ILE A 176 -10.90 -8.24 20.53
N GLY A 177 -9.79 -8.96 20.67
CA GLY A 177 -9.68 -10.16 21.51
C GLY A 177 -10.11 -11.45 20.82
N ARG A 178 -10.69 -11.41 19.60
CA ARG A 178 -11.04 -12.61 18.84
C ARG A 178 -9.92 -13.03 17.91
N HIS A 179 -9.82 -14.34 17.68
CA HIS A 179 -8.92 -14.87 16.65
C HIS A 179 -9.42 -14.46 15.26
N ILE A 180 -8.53 -13.87 14.43
CA ILE A 180 -8.90 -13.29 13.13
C ILE A 180 -9.50 -14.35 12.16
N GLY A 181 -9.11 -15.60 12.29
CA GLY A 181 -9.68 -16.71 11.52
C GLY A 181 -11.16 -16.93 11.81
N MET A 182 -11.61 -16.72 13.05
CA MET A 182 -13.04 -16.79 13.42
C MET A 182 -13.82 -15.64 12.80
N VAL A 183 -13.25 -14.43 12.77
CA VAL A 183 -13.88 -13.25 12.16
C VAL A 183 -13.98 -13.40 10.64
N ARG A 184 -12.96 -13.92 10.00
CA ARG A 184 -12.93 -14.11 8.53
C ARG A 184 -13.69 -15.35 8.05
N GLY A 185 -13.93 -16.34 8.92
CA GLY A 185 -14.50 -17.64 8.61
C GLY A 185 -13.47 -18.61 7.98
N ALA A 186 -13.72 -19.92 8.14
CA ALA A 186 -12.75 -20.97 7.83
C ALA A 186 -12.20 -20.92 6.39
N LYS A 187 -13.06 -20.69 5.39
CA LYS A 187 -12.63 -20.64 3.99
C LYS A 187 -11.65 -19.51 3.72
N ARG A 188 -11.96 -18.29 4.18
CA ARG A 188 -11.10 -17.13 4.01
C ARG A 188 -9.83 -17.25 4.85
N TRP A 189 -9.92 -17.85 6.04
CA TRP A 189 -8.74 -18.09 6.86
C TRP A 189 -7.73 -18.98 6.15
N ALA A 190 -8.15 -20.12 5.60
CA ALA A 190 -7.27 -21.02 4.87
C ALA A 190 -6.51 -20.34 3.69
N GLU A 191 -7.14 -19.38 3.01
CA GLU A 191 -6.49 -18.60 1.94
C GLU A 191 -5.44 -17.62 2.49
N HIS A 192 -5.66 -17.07 3.68
CA HIS A 192 -4.83 -16.00 4.25
C HIS A 192 -3.77 -16.52 5.24
N GLU A 193 -4.01 -17.64 5.91
CA GLU A 193 -3.15 -18.20 6.95
C GLU A 193 -1.68 -18.36 6.52
N PRO A 194 -1.34 -18.84 5.30
CA PRO A 194 0.06 -18.94 4.89
C PRO A 194 0.80 -17.59 4.90
N TYR A 195 0.10 -16.49 4.62
CA TYR A 195 0.68 -15.15 4.64
C TYR A 195 0.86 -14.62 6.06
N PHE A 196 -0.07 -14.96 6.98
CA PHE A 196 0.09 -14.69 8.40
C PHE A 196 1.29 -15.43 8.99
N GLN A 197 1.41 -16.74 8.70
CA GLN A 197 2.55 -17.55 9.14
C GLN A 197 3.88 -17.02 8.60
N ARG A 198 3.91 -16.61 7.33
CA ARG A 198 5.09 -16.01 6.72
C ARG A 198 5.48 -14.68 7.40
N ALA A 199 4.50 -13.86 7.76
CA ALA A 199 4.76 -12.61 8.48
C ALA A 199 5.31 -12.88 9.88
N LEU A 200 4.83 -13.90 10.60
CA LEU A 200 5.41 -14.31 11.89
C LEU A 200 6.85 -14.84 11.78
N GLN A 201 7.29 -15.22 10.57
CA GLN A 201 8.70 -15.56 10.27
C GLN A 201 9.54 -14.32 9.90
N GLY A 202 9.00 -13.11 10.07
CA GLY A 202 9.67 -11.84 9.76
C GLY A 202 9.66 -11.46 8.27
N LYS A 203 8.86 -12.14 7.43
CA LYS A 203 8.81 -11.88 5.98
C LYS A 203 7.49 -11.20 5.60
N THR A 204 7.57 -10.04 4.96
CA THR A 204 6.39 -9.40 4.39
C THR A 204 5.74 -10.28 3.32
N GLY A 205 4.43 -10.19 3.17
CA GLY A 205 3.67 -10.90 2.15
C GLY A 205 2.55 -10.05 1.56
N GLN A 206 2.09 -10.40 0.37
CA GLN A 206 0.92 -9.80 -0.25
C GLN A 206 0.04 -10.87 -0.86
N TYR A 207 -1.26 -10.70 -0.75
CA TYR A 207 -2.26 -11.56 -1.38
C TYR A 207 -3.28 -10.72 -2.11
N THR A 208 -3.42 -10.96 -3.42
CA THR A 208 -4.41 -10.26 -4.26
C THR A 208 -5.48 -11.25 -4.69
N ARG A 209 -6.75 -10.86 -4.55
CA ARG A 209 -7.89 -11.70 -4.94
C ARG A 209 -9.07 -10.87 -5.43
N LEU A 210 -9.92 -11.50 -6.24
CA LEU A 210 -11.20 -10.93 -6.62
C LEU A 210 -12.23 -11.18 -5.50
N VAL A 211 -12.86 -10.11 -5.03
CA VAL A 211 -13.91 -10.14 -4.02
C VAL A 211 -15.25 -9.83 -4.70
N ASN A 212 -16.14 -10.83 -4.76
CA ASN A 212 -17.41 -10.71 -5.48
C ASN A 212 -18.57 -10.16 -4.63
N SER A 213 -18.37 -10.04 -3.32
CA SER A 213 -19.44 -9.71 -2.36
C SER A 213 -19.49 -8.24 -1.94
N LEU A 214 -18.83 -7.35 -2.67
CA LEU A 214 -18.84 -5.91 -2.37
C LEU A 214 -20.08 -5.23 -2.99
N PRO A 215 -20.61 -4.17 -2.36
CA PRO A 215 -21.79 -3.45 -2.89
C PRO A 215 -21.59 -2.88 -4.29
N GLN A 216 -20.35 -2.54 -4.67
CA GLN A 216 -19.97 -1.99 -5.96
C GLN A 216 -19.70 -3.07 -7.03
N GLY A 217 -19.95 -4.35 -6.71
CA GLY A 217 -19.65 -5.49 -7.56
C GLY A 217 -18.26 -6.10 -7.32
N PRO A 218 -17.81 -7.01 -8.23
CA PRO A 218 -16.52 -7.67 -8.10
C PRO A 218 -15.37 -6.67 -8.17
N ARG A 219 -14.43 -6.75 -7.17
CA ARG A 219 -13.25 -5.87 -7.12
C ARG A 219 -12.01 -6.64 -6.71
N TRP A 220 -10.90 -6.28 -7.31
CA TRP A 220 -9.59 -6.80 -6.93
C TRP A 220 -9.11 -6.12 -5.66
N MET A 221 -8.91 -6.91 -4.61
CA MET A 221 -8.43 -6.43 -3.30
C MET A 221 -7.05 -7.04 -3.03
N ARG A 222 -6.11 -6.20 -2.58
CA ARG A 222 -4.78 -6.63 -2.15
C ARG A 222 -4.65 -6.43 -0.66
N THR A 223 -4.30 -7.51 0.06
CA THR A 223 -3.95 -7.46 1.47
C THR A 223 -2.44 -7.61 1.62
N SER A 224 -1.80 -6.67 2.31
CA SER A 224 -0.40 -6.74 2.71
C SER A 224 -0.31 -7.20 4.15
N TYR A 225 0.69 -8.03 4.47
CA TYR A 225 1.00 -8.59 5.78
C TYR A 225 2.40 -8.12 6.16
N VAL A 226 2.51 -7.30 7.18
CA VAL A 226 3.75 -6.63 7.60
C VAL A 226 4.09 -7.05 9.02
N PRO A 227 5.21 -7.75 9.27
CA PRO A 227 5.61 -8.15 10.61
C PRO A 227 5.92 -6.93 11.48
N ASP A 228 5.59 -7.05 12.76
CA ASP A 228 5.96 -6.10 13.81
C ASP A 228 7.07 -6.70 14.69
N PHE A 229 8.11 -5.92 14.95
CA PHE A 229 9.29 -6.37 15.66
C PHE A 229 9.45 -5.60 16.97
N ASP A 230 9.86 -6.28 18.03
CA ASP A 230 10.29 -5.64 19.26
C ASP A 230 11.72 -5.10 19.17
N ALA A 231 12.21 -4.49 20.27
CA ALA A 231 13.56 -3.94 20.35
C ALA A 231 14.68 -5.00 20.26
N ALA A 232 14.36 -6.29 20.48
CA ALA A 232 15.27 -7.42 20.33
C ALA A 232 15.28 -8.00 18.90
N GLY A 233 14.40 -7.51 18.01
CA GLY A 233 14.25 -8.00 16.65
C GLY A 233 13.36 -9.24 16.53
N GLU A 234 12.64 -9.61 17.59
CA GLU A 234 11.67 -10.70 17.56
C GLU A 234 10.32 -10.22 17.06
N VAL A 235 9.64 -11.04 16.25
CA VAL A 235 8.29 -10.72 15.78
C VAL A 235 7.29 -10.85 16.92
N ILE A 236 6.61 -9.76 17.25
CA ILE A 236 5.59 -9.70 18.31
C ILE A 236 4.16 -9.72 17.77
N GLY A 237 3.97 -9.50 16.49
CA GLY A 237 2.68 -9.49 15.81
C GLY A 237 2.83 -9.07 14.35
N LEU A 238 1.74 -8.71 13.72
CA LEU A 238 1.75 -8.18 12.36
C LEU A 238 0.59 -7.23 12.08
N TYR A 239 0.83 -6.32 11.17
CA TYR A 239 -0.20 -5.46 10.59
C TYR A 239 -0.74 -6.06 9.30
N THR A 240 -2.05 -5.90 9.06
CA THR A 240 -2.63 -6.14 7.73
C THR A 240 -3.28 -4.87 7.21
N VAL A 241 -3.03 -4.55 5.95
CA VAL A 241 -3.68 -3.46 5.23
C VAL A 241 -4.31 -4.01 3.97
N THR A 242 -5.59 -3.72 3.74
CA THR A 242 -6.30 -4.16 2.53
C THR A 242 -6.69 -2.96 1.68
N ILE A 243 -6.22 -2.93 0.44
CA ILE A 243 -6.49 -1.85 -0.52
C ILE A 243 -7.27 -2.37 -1.74
N ASP A 244 -8.13 -1.54 -2.29
CA ASP A 244 -8.74 -1.78 -3.58
C ASP A 244 -7.74 -1.47 -4.69
N VAL A 245 -7.42 -2.47 -5.50
CA VAL A 245 -6.50 -2.37 -6.64
C VAL A 245 -7.20 -2.64 -7.96
N HIS A 246 -8.53 -2.60 -7.99
CA HIS A 246 -9.32 -2.96 -9.17
C HIS A 246 -8.98 -2.11 -10.39
N GLU A 247 -9.00 -0.80 -10.24
CA GLU A 247 -8.68 0.12 -11.35
C GLU A 247 -7.24 -0.04 -11.84
N LEU A 248 -6.30 -0.23 -10.91
CA LEU A 248 -4.91 -0.48 -11.27
C LEU A 248 -4.76 -1.79 -12.05
N THR A 249 -5.39 -2.87 -11.56
CA THR A 249 -5.34 -4.20 -12.20
C THR A 249 -5.98 -4.14 -13.59
N MET A 250 -7.18 -3.54 -13.70
CA MET A 250 -7.88 -3.42 -14.99
C MET A 250 -7.09 -2.56 -15.99
N THR A 251 -6.45 -1.50 -15.52
CA THR A 251 -5.60 -0.64 -16.36
C THR A 251 -4.37 -1.40 -16.83
N GLN A 252 -3.72 -2.16 -15.95
CA GLN A 252 -2.58 -3.00 -16.31
C GLN A 252 -2.96 -4.07 -17.34
N GLU A 253 -4.10 -4.74 -17.16
CA GLU A 253 -4.61 -5.72 -18.11
C GLU A 253 -4.93 -5.10 -19.49
N LYS A 254 -5.56 -3.90 -19.50
CA LYS A 254 -5.80 -3.16 -20.74
C LYS A 254 -4.51 -2.77 -21.44
N LEU A 255 -3.54 -2.23 -20.70
CA LEU A 255 -2.23 -1.85 -21.26
C LEU A 255 -1.49 -3.08 -21.82
N LYS A 256 -1.52 -4.20 -21.10
CA LYS A 256 -0.95 -5.46 -21.55
C LYS A 256 -1.60 -5.92 -22.85
N ARG A 257 -2.94 -5.94 -22.89
CA ARG A 257 -3.69 -6.33 -24.10
C ARG A 257 -3.37 -5.40 -25.28
N HIS A 258 -3.33 -4.07 -25.08
CA HIS A 258 -2.95 -3.13 -26.14
C HIS A 258 -1.51 -3.29 -26.63
N ALA A 259 -0.59 -3.74 -25.75
CA ALA A 259 0.78 -4.03 -26.15
C ALA A 259 0.92 -5.35 -26.91
N GLU A 260 0.09 -6.34 -26.59
CA GLU A 260 0.14 -7.69 -27.14
C GLU A 260 -0.72 -7.86 -28.40
N HIS A 261 -1.78 -7.07 -28.54
CA HIS A 261 -2.75 -7.20 -29.64
C HIS A 261 -2.79 -5.96 -30.55
N ASP A 262 -3.20 -6.15 -31.79
CA ASP A 262 -3.52 -5.07 -32.73
C ASP A 262 -4.86 -4.40 -32.31
N ALA A 263 -4.84 -3.08 -32.22
CA ALA A 263 -5.96 -2.29 -31.66
C ALA A 263 -7.25 -2.39 -32.49
N LEU A 264 -7.16 -2.70 -33.80
CA LEU A 264 -8.29 -2.81 -34.71
C LEU A 264 -8.86 -4.23 -34.74
N THR A 265 -8.00 -5.22 -34.95
CA THR A 265 -8.37 -6.59 -35.28
C THR A 265 -8.37 -7.54 -34.09
N ASP A 266 -7.83 -7.11 -32.95
CA ASP A 266 -7.63 -7.90 -31.71
C ASP A 266 -6.84 -9.22 -31.90
N VAL A 267 -6.22 -9.45 -33.06
CA VAL A 267 -5.19 -10.47 -33.23
C VAL A 267 -3.87 -9.99 -32.63
N LEU A 268 -2.84 -10.83 -32.55
CA LEU A 268 -1.55 -10.42 -31.98
C LEU A 268 -0.94 -9.23 -32.76
N SER A 269 -0.29 -8.33 -32.05
CA SER A 269 0.48 -7.25 -32.65
C SER A 269 1.72 -7.82 -33.37
N ARG A 270 2.26 -7.07 -34.33
CA ARG A 270 3.50 -7.42 -35.04
C ARG A 270 4.61 -7.83 -34.07
N ARG A 271 4.81 -7.07 -33.00
CA ARG A 271 5.84 -7.36 -31.99
C ARG A 271 5.61 -8.71 -31.34
N THR A 272 4.43 -8.91 -30.78
CA THR A 272 4.07 -10.14 -30.08
C THR A 272 4.14 -11.36 -30.98
N MET A 273 3.75 -11.18 -32.28
CA MET A 273 3.85 -12.24 -33.28
C MET A 273 5.31 -12.64 -33.51
N MET A 274 6.24 -11.67 -33.63
CA MET A 274 7.66 -11.96 -33.80
C MET A 274 8.26 -12.65 -32.56
N ASP A 275 7.88 -12.22 -31.35
CA ASP A 275 8.27 -12.88 -30.10
C ASP A 275 7.77 -14.36 -30.08
N ARG A 276 6.57 -14.64 -30.60
CA ARG A 276 6.05 -16.01 -30.76
C ARG A 276 6.81 -16.83 -31.78
N VAL A 277 7.17 -16.25 -32.90
CA VAL A 277 8.02 -16.91 -33.93
C VAL A 277 9.38 -17.28 -33.33
N GLU A 278 10.03 -16.35 -32.61
CA GLU A 278 11.32 -16.60 -31.98
C GLU A 278 11.23 -17.74 -30.95
N ALA A 279 10.22 -17.72 -30.09
CA ALA A 279 10.00 -18.77 -29.09
C ALA A 279 9.74 -20.16 -29.73
N ALA A 280 8.95 -20.21 -30.80
CA ALA A 280 8.64 -21.46 -31.49
C ALA A 280 9.87 -22.10 -32.18
N LEU A 281 10.81 -21.27 -32.66
CA LEU A 281 12.01 -21.77 -33.31
C LEU A 281 13.00 -22.44 -32.34
N VAL A 282 12.92 -22.20 -31.05
CA VAL A 282 13.75 -22.87 -30.03
C VAL A 282 13.52 -24.39 -30.04
N ASP A 283 12.29 -24.83 -30.28
CA ASP A 283 11.92 -26.27 -30.28
C ASP A 283 11.49 -26.80 -31.67
N ALA A 284 11.74 -26.03 -32.74
CA ALA A 284 11.29 -26.38 -34.08
C ALA A 284 11.87 -27.68 -34.64
N VAL A 285 13.00 -28.16 -34.07
CA VAL A 285 13.58 -29.48 -34.43
C VAL A 285 12.66 -30.64 -34.02
N HIS A 286 11.97 -30.53 -32.90
CA HIS A 286 11.03 -31.53 -32.40
C HIS A 286 9.59 -31.25 -32.80
N THR A 287 9.27 -29.97 -32.93
CA THR A 287 7.92 -29.49 -33.21
C THR A 287 7.98 -28.54 -34.43
N PRO A 288 7.98 -29.08 -35.67
CA PRO A 288 8.07 -28.25 -36.87
C PRO A 288 6.91 -27.24 -36.97
N VAL A 289 7.25 -26.01 -37.35
CA VAL A 289 6.26 -24.91 -37.50
C VAL A 289 6.33 -24.35 -38.92
N ALA A 290 5.21 -23.79 -39.37
CA ALA A 290 5.12 -23.02 -40.59
C ALA A 290 4.72 -21.58 -40.27
N LEU A 291 5.42 -20.63 -40.87
CA LEU A 291 5.06 -19.22 -40.88
C LEU A 291 4.42 -18.86 -42.19
N PHE A 292 3.20 -18.33 -42.14
CA PHE A 292 2.45 -17.87 -43.29
C PHE A 292 2.40 -16.36 -43.29
N PHE A 293 2.73 -15.75 -44.41
CA PHE A 293 2.54 -14.33 -44.69
C PHE A 293 1.31 -14.18 -45.58
N VAL A 294 0.30 -13.47 -45.09
CA VAL A 294 -1.01 -13.32 -45.76
C VAL A 294 -1.21 -11.85 -46.09
N ASP A 295 -1.49 -11.55 -47.35
CA ASP A 295 -1.81 -10.18 -47.80
C ASP A 295 -3.17 -10.20 -48.55
N LEU A 296 -4.02 -9.20 -48.25
CA LEU A 296 -5.34 -9.10 -48.84
C LEU A 296 -5.33 -8.46 -50.22
N ASP A 297 -5.60 -9.26 -51.22
CA ASP A 297 -5.73 -8.75 -52.60
C ASP A 297 -6.95 -7.85 -52.70
N GLY A 298 -6.82 -6.68 -53.30
CA GLY A 298 -7.91 -5.77 -53.59
C GLY A 298 -8.35 -4.89 -52.39
N PHE A 299 -7.71 -4.98 -51.23
CA PHE A 299 -8.06 -4.20 -50.04
C PHE A 299 -8.09 -2.68 -50.30
N LYS A 300 -7.12 -2.15 -51.07
CA LYS A 300 -7.12 -0.74 -51.46
C LYS A 300 -8.38 -0.36 -52.23
N THR A 301 -8.88 -1.25 -53.13
CA THR A 301 -10.11 -1.01 -53.92
C THR A 301 -11.34 -0.93 -52.98
N VAL A 302 -11.36 -1.71 -51.92
CA VAL A 302 -12.42 -1.62 -50.90
C VAL A 302 -12.39 -0.25 -50.23
N ASN A 303 -11.25 0.20 -49.75
CA ASN A 303 -11.10 1.51 -49.14
C ASN A 303 -11.50 2.65 -50.10
N ASP A 304 -11.05 2.57 -51.38
CA ASP A 304 -11.33 3.60 -52.37
C ASP A 304 -12.79 3.66 -52.78
N ARG A 305 -13.51 2.51 -52.79
CA ARG A 305 -14.92 2.42 -53.20
C ARG A 305 -15.93 2.58 -52.06
N LEU A 306 -15.65 2.00 -50.89
CA LEU A 306 -16.58 1.91 -49.79
C LEU A 306 -16.15 2.73 -48.53
N GLY A 307 -14.92 3.26 -48.57
CA GLY A 307 -14.38 4.04 -47.49
C GLY A 307 -13.64 3.19 -46.40
N HIS A 308 -12.83 3.86 -45.61
CA HIS A 308 -11.96 3.22 -44.61
C HIS A 308 -12.73 2.43 -43.57
N ARG A 309 -13.96 2.83 -43.24
CA ARG A 309 -14.78 2.11 -42.24
C ARG A 309 -15.11 0.68 -42.67
N GLU A 310 -15.42 0.48 -43.96
CA GLU A 310 -15.69 -0.86 -44.51
C GLU A 310 -14.40 -1.67 -44.65
N GLY A 311 -13.26 -0.99 -44.98
CA GLY A 311 -11.94 -1.61 -44.94
C GLY A 311 -11.55 -2.10 -43.53
N ASP A 312 -11.82 -1.30 -42.50
CA ASP A 312 -11.58 -1.68 -41.10
C ASP A 312 -12.44 -2.87 -40.70
N ALA A 313 -13.73 -2.88 -41.08
CA ALA A 313 -14.61 -4.01 -40.82
C ALA A 313 -14.13 -5.28 -41.51
N LEU A 314 -13.64 -5.17 -42.76
CA LEU A 314 -13.04 -6.29 -43.50
C LEU A 314 -11.79 -6.84 -42.76
N LEU A 315 -10.90 -5.99 -42.30
CA LEU A 315 -9.74 -6.42 -41.55
C LEU A 315 -10.09 -7.19 -40.27
N VAL A 316 -11.07 -6.71 -39.52
CA VAL A 316 -11.61 -7.41 -38.34
C VAL A 316 -12.18 -8.78 -38.69
N ALA A 317 -13.00 -8.85 -39.74
CA ALA A 317 -13.62 -10.11 -40.20
C ALA A 317 -12.57 -11.11 -40.67
N VAL A 318 -11.55 -10.66 -41.43
CA VAL A 318 -10.45 -11.51 -41.88
C VAL A 318 -9.61 -11.99 -40.70
N GLY A 319 -9.24 -11.11 -39.74
CA GLY A 319 -8.49 -11.49 -38.53
C GLY A 319 -9.23 -12.60 -37.76
N THR A 320 -10.56 -12.46 -37.61
CA THR A 320 -11.41 -13.47 -36.99
C THR A 320 -11.45 -14.78 -37.81
N ALA A 321 -11.58 -14.71 -39.11
CA ALA A 321 -11.63 -15.89 -39.98
C ALA A 321 -10.29 -16.66 -39.93
N LEU A 322 -9.16 -15.97 -39.93
CA LEU A 322 -7.84 -16.59 -39.79
C LEU A 322 -7.67 -17.24 -38.40
N GLN A 323 -8.12 -16.61 -37.30
CA GLN A 323 -8.12 -17.22 -35.99
C GLN A 323 -9.00 -18.50 -35.92
N MET A 324 -10.13 -18.51 -36.58
CA MET A 324 -10.99 -19.69 -36.61
C MET A 324 -10.45 -20.80 -37.54
N SER A 325 -9.49 -20.50 -38.41
CA SER A 325 -8.88 -21.46 -39.32
C SER A 325 -7.70 -22.23 -38.71
N VAL A 326 -7.23 -21.82 -37.54
CA VAL A 326 -6.11 -22.40 -36.85
C VAL A 326 -6.52 -22.94 -35.49
N ARG A 327 -5.64 -23.69 -34.82
CA ARG A 327 -5.87 -24.21 -33.48
C ARG A 327 -5.64 -23.17 -32.41
N ALA A 328 -6.09 -23.42 -31.19
CA ALA A 328 -5.93 -22.51 -30.06
C ALA A 328 -4.45 -22.27 -29.67
N GLU A 329 -3.58 -23.24 -29.94
CA GLU A 329 -2.13 -23.14 -29.71
C GLU A 329 -1.38 -22.39 -30.80
N ASP A 330 -1.96 -22.27 -32.02
CA ASP A 330 -1.40 -21.50 -33.14
C ASP A 330 -1.59 -20.00 -32.93
N ALA A 331 -0.82 -19.19 -33.62
CA ALA A 331 -0.85 -17.74 -33.46
C ALA A 331 -1.24 -17.02 -34.76
N VAL A 332 -2.10 -16.01 -34.63
CA VAL A 332 -2.47 -15.09 -35.71
C VAL A 332 -2.15 -13.67 -35.27
N GLY A 333 -1.43 -12.92 -36.10
CA GLY A 333 -1.06 -11.53 -35.84
C GLY A 333 -1.21 -10.64 -37.08
N ARG A 334 -1.39 -9.34 -36.86
CA ARG A 334 -1.38 -8.34 -37.91
C ARG A 334 0.00 -7.71 -38.02
N PHE A 335 0.60 -7.79 -39.21
CA PHE A 335 1.94 -7.29 -39.43
C PHE A 335 1.94 -5.79 -39.78
N GLY A 336 0.94 -5.32 -40.49
CA GLY A 336 0.69 -3.92 -40.85
C GLY A 336 -0.28 -3.79 -42.02
N GLY A 337 -1.01 -2.68 -42.13
CA GLY A 337 -1.93 -2.47 -43.23
C GLY A 337 -2.95 -3.61 -43.39
N ASP A 338 -2.87 -4.30 -44.53
CA ASP A 338 -3.67 -5.46 -44.94
C ASP A 338 -2.90 -6.79 -44.83
N GLU A 339 -1.76 -6.80 -44.11
CA GLU A 339 -0.87 -7.95 -43.95
C GLU A 339 -1.08 -8.65 -42.61
N PHE A 340 -1.21 -9.98 -42.64
CA PHE A 340 -1.31 -10.83 -41.47
C PHE A 340 -0.20 -11.89 -41.48
N LEU A 341 0.19 -12.32 -40.29
CA LEU A 341 1.05 -13.47 -40.06
C LEU A 341 0.28 -14.57 -39.34
N VAL A 342 0.52 -15.81 -39.73
CA VAL A 342 0.01 -16.99 -39.02
C VAL A 342 1.20 -17.91 -38.75
N LEU A 343 1.35 -18.33 -37.50
CA LEU A 343 2.33 -19.32 -37.06
C LEU A 343 1.58 -20.54 -36.58
N ALA A 344 1.81 -21.67 -37.20
CA ALA A 344 1.13 -22.91 -36.85
C ALA A 344 2.09 -24.10 -36.79
N THR A 345 1.81 -25.01 -35.85
CA THR A 345 2.50 -26.30 -35.77
C THR A 345 2.01 -27.21 -36.91
N VAL A 346 2.95 -27.72 -37.70
CA VAL A 346 2.65 -28.58 -38.85
C VAL A 346 3.41 -29.88 -38.79
N ARG A 347 2.90 -30.94 -39.37
CA ARG A 347 3.56 -32.25 -39.40
C ARG A 347 4.56 -32.36 -40.56
N ASP A 348 4.20 -31.78 -41.68
CA ASP A 348 4.92 -31.87 -42.95
C ASP A 348 4.53 -30.71 -43.89
N PRO A 349 5.25 -30.53 -45.01
CA PRO A 349 4.91 -29.49 -46.00
C PRO A 349 3.51 -29.62 -46.62
N ALA A 350 2.98 -30.84 -46.71
CA ALA A 350 1.63 -31.06 -47.23
C ALA A 350 0.56 -30.52 -46.26
N GLY A 351 0.77 -30.72 -44.95
CA GLY A 351 -0.08 -30.15 -43.91
C GLY A 351 -0.04 -28.62 -43.90
N ALA A 352 1.12 -28.03 -44.10
CA ALA A 352 1.28 -26.57 -44.24
C ALA A 352 0.52 -26.05 -45.48
N HIS A 353 0.63 -26.74 -46.62
CA HIS A 353 -0.10 -26.37 -47.83
C HIS A 353 -1.60 -26.46 -47.65
N ALA A 354 -2.08 -27.55 -47.02
CA ALA A 354 -3.50 -27.75 -46.75
C ALA A 354 -4.08 -26.63 -45.83
N LEU A 355 -3.31 -26.21 -44.82
CA LEU A 355 -3.67 -25.10 -43.93
C LEU A 355 -3.71 -23.76 -44.70
N ALA A 356 -2.75 -23.51 -45.60
CA ALA A 356 -2.74 -22.31 -46.45
C ALA A 356 -4.01 -22.24 -47.34
N LEU A 357 -4.41 -23.39 -47.95
CA LEU A 357 -5.65 -23.47 -48.76
C LEU A 357 -6.91 -23.27 -47.89
N HIS A 358 -6.91 -23.78 -46.66
CA HIS A 358 -7.98 -23.58 -45.71
C HIS A 358 -8.15 -22.12 -45.34
N MET A 359 -7.07 -21.41 -45.03
CA MET A 359 -7.06 -19.97 -44.77
C MET A 359 -7.53 -19.15 -45.97
N LEU A 360 -7.11 -19.51 -47.19
CA LEU A 360 -7.60 -18.88 -48.42
C LEU A 360 -9.12 -19.00 -48.56
N ALA A 361 -9.67 -20.19 -48.30
CA ALA A 361 -11.12 -20.43 -48.37
C ALA A 361 -11.84 -19.62 -47.26
N ALA A 362 -11.26 -19.50 -46.07
CA ALA A 362 -11.83 -18.73 -44.98
C ALA A 362 -11.90 -17.23 -45.31
N VAL A 363 -10.81 -16.66 -45.86
CA VAL A 363 -10.78 -15.24 -46.28
C VAL A 363 -11.83 -14.98 -47.39
N ARG A 364 -11.97 -15.87 -48.36
CA ARG A 364 -13.01 -15.77 -49.42
C ARG A 364 -14.41 -15.82 -48.82
N ALA A 365 -14.67 -16.68 -47.85
CA ALA A 365 -15.97 -16.79 -47.21
C ALA A 365 -16.43 -15.51 -46.53
N VAL A 366 -15.50 -14.71 -45.99
CA VAL A 366 -15.79 -13.39 -45.38
C VAL A 366 -16.48 -12.46 -46.37
N THR A 367 -16.06 -12.47 -47.63
CA THR A 367 -16.61 -11.59 -48.66
C THR A 367 -17.85 -12.19 -49.35
N ALA A 368 -17.94 -13.52 -49.43
CA ALA A 368 -19.08 -14.20 -50.06
C ALA A 368 -20.37 -14.24 -49.22
N THR A 369 -20.24 -14.14 -47.89
CA THR A 369 -21.38 -14.21 -46.94
C THR A 369 -22.05 -12.88 -46.64
N GLY A 370 -21.66 -11.78 -47.32
CA GLY A 370 -22.20 -10.44 -47.06
C GLY A 370 -21.89 -9.87 -45.67
N GLN A 371 -20.97 -10.49 -44.92
CA GLN A 371 -20.60 -10.03 -43.56
C GLN A 371 -20.07 -8.60 -43.53
N VAL A 372 -19.54 -8.11 -44.67
CA VAL A 372 -18.98 -6.75 -44.76
C VAL A 372 -19.79 -5.91 -45.76
N SER A 373 -20.15 -6.42 -46.97
CA SER A 373 -21.03 -5.78 -47.92
C SER A 373 -21.30 -6.74 -49.11
N ASP A 374 -22.54 -6.83 -49.62
CA ASP A 374 -22.88 -7.59 -50.84
C ASP A 374 -22.11 -7.07 -52.07
N SER A 375 -21.58 -5.84 -52.03
CA SER A 375 -20.83 -5.22 -53.13
C SER A 375 -19.38 -5.73 -53.25
N LEU A 376 -18.90 -6.61 -52.35
CA LEU A 376 -17.56 -7.13 -52.31
C LEU A 376 -17.38 -8.53 -52.91
N GLU A 377 -18.47 -9.11 -53.45
CA GLU A 377 -18.39 -10.42 -54.07
C GLU A 377 -17.30 -10.43 -55.17
N ASN A 378 -16.29 -11.32 -55.00
CA ASN A 378 -15.13 -11.47 -55.87
C ASN A 378 -14.14 -10.31 -55.94
N VAL A 379 -14.23 -9.29 -55.09
CA VAL A 379 -13.29 -8.15 -55.08
C VAL A 379 -12.09 -8.45 -54.19
N VAL A 380 -12.24 -9.21 -53.09
CA VAL A 380 -11.20 -9.50 -52.12
C VAL A 380 -10.83 -10.98 -52.11
N SER A 381 -9.55 -11.25 -52.15
CA SER A 381 -8.96 -12.57 -51.94
C SER A 381 -7.69 -12.40 -51.10
N ALA A 382 -6.89 -13.44 -50.93
CA ALA A 382 -5.60 -13.34 -50.30
C ALA A 382 -4.49 -13.98 -51.12
N SER A 383 -3.31 -13.43 -51.06
CA SER A 383 -2.06 -14.07 -51.51
C SER A 383 -1.31 -14.54 -50.28
N ILE A 384 -1.01 -15.82 -50.18
CA ILE A 384 -0.35 -16.44 -49.03
C ILE A 384 0.99 -17.02 -49.47
N GLY A 385 2.07 -16.55 -48.78
CA GLY A 385 3.37 -17.17 -48.86
C GLY A 385 3.72 -17.89 -47.56
N TYR A 386 4.40 -19.02 -47.61
CA TYR A 386 4.79 -19.71 -46.39
C TYR A 386 6.17 -20.38 -46.50
N ALA A 387 6.80 -20.48 -45.31
CA ALA A 387 8.07 -21.16 -45.11
C ALA A 387 8.00 -22.00 -43.80
N LEU A 388 8.77 -23.09 -43.78
CA LEU A 388 8.78 -24.03 -42.68
C LEU A 388 10.08 -23.97 -41.89
N ALA A 389 10.01 -24.13 -40.59
CA ALA A 389 11.15 -24.36 -39.73
C ALA A 389 11.09 -25.79 -39.14
N PRO A 390 12.19 -26.53 -39.09
CA PRO A 390 13.56 -26.07 -39.41
C PRO A 390 13.98 -26.24 -40.90
N SER A 391 13.10 -26.78 -41.77
CA SER A 391 13.51 -27.19 -43.14
C SER A 391 13.98 -26.06 -44.06
N ASP A 392 13.32 -24.91 -44.02
CA ASP A 392 13.65 -23.78 -44.89
C ASP A 392 14.49 -22.71 -44.19
N ALA A 393 14.26 -22.51 -42.84
CA ALA A 393 15.03 -21.58 -42.07
C ALA A 393 15.08 -21.97 -40.55
N HIS A 394 16.16 -21.49 -39.90
CA HIS A 394 16.35 -21.65 -38.45
C HIS A 394 16.31 -20.30 -37.68
N HIS A 395 16.20 -19.18 -38.40
CA HIS A 395 16.21 -17.86 -37.79
C HIS A 395 14.90 -17.09 -38.08
N PRO A 396 14.34 -16.38 -37.13
CA PRO A 396 13.04 -15.70 -37.26
C PRO A 396 12.95 -14.78 -38.47
N LEU A 397 13.92 -13.92 -38.65
CA LEU A 397 13.95 -12.95 -39.75
C LEU A 397 14.10 -13.62 -41.12
N GLN A 398 14.84 -14.72 -41.20
CA GLN A 398 14.97 -15.47 -42.43
C GLN A 398 13.68 -16.19 -42.79
N LEU A 399 13.02 -16.81 -41.81
CA LEU A 399 11.74 -17.47 -42.01
C LEU A 399 10.68 -16.48 -42.49
N LEU A 400 10.64 -15.29 -41.88
CA LEU A 400 9.73 -14.21 -42.26
C LEU A 400 10.00 -13.76 -43.72
N GLN A 401 11.28 -13.53 -44.07
CA GLN A 401 11.64 -13.08 -45.41
C GLN A 401 11.25 -14.11 -46.48
N LEU A 402 11.51 -15.41 -46.23
CA LEU A 402 11.13 -16.48 -47.18
C LEU A 402 9.61 -16.55 -47.37
N ALA A 403 8.82 -16.38 -46.28
CA ALA A 403 7.36 -16.36 -46.36
C ALA A 403 6.84 -15.14 -47.13
N ASP A 404 7.46 -13.95 -46.94
CA ASP A 404 7.14 -12.71 -47.67
C ASP A 404 7.45 -12.83 -49.16
N ASP A 405 8.67 -13.31 -49.52
CA ASP A 405 9.08 -13.54 -50.92
C ASP A 405 8.11 -14.51 -51.62
N ALA A 406 7.68 -15.56 -50.93
CA ALA A 406 6.69 -16.50 -51.44
C ALA A 406 5.31 -15.87 -51.62
N MET A 407 4.87 -15.00 -50.72
CA MET A 407 3.61 -14.23 -50.85
C MET A 407 3.66 -13.29 -52.05
N TYR A 408 4.77 -12.62 -52.26
CA TYR A 408 4.99 -11.77 -53.41
C TYR A 408 4.92 -12.58 -54.73
N ALA A 409 5.49 -13.79 -54.78
CA ALA A 409 5.37 -14.68 -55.91
C ALA A 409 3.93 -15.13 -56.15
N ALA A 410 3.17 -15.39 -55.08
CA ALA A 410 1.73 -15.67 -55.18
C ALA A 410 0.94 -14.51 -55.86
N LYS A 411 1.24 -13.27 -55.45
CA LYS A 411 0.68 -12.07 -56.10
C LYS A 411 0.98 -12.01 -57.59
N ARG A 412 2.21 -12.32 -58.01
CA ARG A 412 2.65 -12.30 -59.44
C ARG A 412 2.01 -13.43 -60.24
N ARG A 413 1.66 -14.57 -59.65
CA ARG A 413 1.00 -15.71 -60.31
C ARG A 413 -0.49 -15.52 -60.54
N GLY A 414 -1.02 -14.36 -60.23
CA GLY A 414 -2.44 -14.04 -60.49
C GLY A 414 -3.24 -13.87 -59.25
N LYS A 415 -2.59 -13.80 -58.06
CA LYS A 415 -3.25 -13.61 -56.75
C LYS A 415 -4.09 -14.81 -56.35
N ASN A 416 -4.78 -14.72 -55.21
CA ASN A 416 -5.76 -15.72 -54.74
C ASN A 416 -5.20 -17.15 -54.73
N CYS A 417 -3.96 -17.31 -54.28
CA CYS A 417 -3.24 -18.59 -54.22
C CYS A 417 -2.26 -18.64 -53.06
N ALA A 418 -1.79 -19.85 -52.74
CA ALA A 418 -0.80 -20.09 -51.74
C ALA A 418 0.49 -20.61 -52.37
N GLN A 419 1.65 -20.12 -51.93
CA GLN A 419 2.97 -20.43 -52.44
C GLN A 419 3.94 -20.83 -51.35
N HIS A 420 4.66 -21.94 -51.49
CA HIS A 420 5.80 -22.32 -50.65
C HIS A 420 7.08 -21.65 -51.14
N CYS A 421 7.96 -21.23 -50.25
CA CYS A 421 9.25 -20.57 -50.60
C CYS A 421 10.12 -21.49 -51.46
N GLY A 422 10.14 -22.78 -51.27
CA GLY A 422 10.94 -23.74 -52.07
C GLY A 422 10.55 -23.84 -53.54
N MET A 423 9.38 -23.32 -53.96
CA MET A 423 8.99 -23.24 -55.37
C MET A 423 9.58 -22.04 -56.10
N LEU A 424 10.17 -21.09 -55.38
CA LEU A 424 10.89 -19.92 -55.96
C LEU A 424 12.15 -20.33 -56.66
N THR A 425 12.85 -21.35 -56.19
CA THR A 425 14.13 -21.82 -56.69
C THR A 425 14.02 -22.53 -58.06
N ILE A 426 12.84 -23.08 -58.40
CA ILE A 426 12.59 -23.80 -59.65
C ILE A 426 12.38 -22.84 -60.86
N GLU A 427 11.98 -21.61 -60.63
CA GLU A 427 11.77 -20.59 -61.71
C GLU A 427 12.99 -19.75 -62.01
N ALA A 428 14.00 -19.68 -61.13
CA ALA A 428 15.23 -18.96 -61.35
C ALA A 428 16.23 -19.74 -62.24
N ASP A 429 16.02 -21.04 -62.43
CA ASP A 429 16.84 -21.92 -63.23
C ASP A 429 16.21 -22.24 -64.63
N ARG A 430 15.15 -21.53 -65.02
CA ARG A 430 14.58 -21.55 -66.37
C ARG A 430 14.59 -20.17 -67.00
#